data_a2ecf658e2128993d0a56058dc741385
#
_entry.id   a2ecf658e2128993d0a56058dc741385
#
_cell.length_a   1.000
_cell.length_b   1.000
_cell.length_c   1.000
_cell.angle_alpha   90.00
_cell.angle_beta   90.00
_cell.angle_gamma   90.00
#
_symmetry.space_group_name_H-M   'P 1'
#
loop_
_entity.id
_entity.type
_entity.pdbx_description
1 polymer ?
#
loop_
_entity_poly.entity_id
_entity_poly.type
_entity_poly.pdbx_seq_one_letter_code
_entity_poly.pdbx_strand_id
1 'polypeptide(L)'
;MIPISEKIDLLNKLSKSKYRDKHLIGTGLNSLGETINFMKIARSINFKKFLIMPPAYYKYGDIEVIEFYTRIIESIPDCEIILYNFEKLCGYKFSIECVEELVKKFPDQIVGVKDSSYNLFENLKLKNFSIFPGSELKLLKGLELGCSGIITATCNVTAAISRKVYDDFYSEKKQSVNQKLCDVRSVFDKYN
;
A
#
# COMPACT_ATOMS: atom_id res chain seq x y z
N MET A 1 15.94 -5.85 -4.71
CA MET A 1 15.43 -5.52 -3.33
C MET A 1 16.58 -4.97 -2.52
N ILE A 2 16.31 -4.04 -1.61
CA ILE A 2 17.31 -3.48 -0.69
C ILE A 2 17.60 -4.52 0.41
N PRO A 3 18.87 -4.76 0.79
CA PRO A 3 19.24 -5.63 1.91
C PRO A 3 18.55 -5.18 3.22
N ILE A 4 18.31 -6.12 4.14
CA ILE A 4 17.62 -5.82 5.40
C ILE A 4 18.42 -4.84 6.29
N SER A 5 19.75 -4.93 6.26
CA SER A 5 20.63 -3.98 6.96
C SER A 5 20.44 -2.55 6.48
N GLU A 6 20.41 -2.33 5.17
CA GLU A 6 20.18 -1.00 4.60
C GLU A 6 18.76 -0.48 4.90
N LYS A 7 17.75 -1.38 4.95
CA LYS A 7 16.40 -0.99 5.39
C LYS A 7 16.40 -0.50 6.83
N ILE A 8 17.12 -1.18 7.73
CA ILE A 8 17.24 -0.79 9.14
C ILE A 8 17.95 0.55 9.27
N ASP A 9 19.04 0.77 8.53
CA ASP A 9 19.76 2.04 8.50
C ASP A 9 18.86 3.19 8.02
N LEU A 10 18.05 2.93 6.98
CA LEU A 10 17.08 3.89 6.49
C LEU A 10 16.01 4.21 7.56
N LEU A 11 15.46 3.20 8.25
CA LEU A 11 14.50 3.40 9.33
C LEU A 11 15.08 4.26 10.44
N ASN A 12 16.34 4.01 10.86
CA ASN A 12 17.03 4.80 11.87
C ASN A 12 17.20 6.27 11.46
N LYS A 13 17.45 6.54 10.18
CA LYS A 13 17.50 7.90 9.64
C LYS A 13 16.11 8.56 9.64
N LEU A 14 15.09 7.84 9.15
CA LEU A 14 13.71 8.34 9.05
C LEU A 14 13.06 8.55 10.43
N SER A 15 13.44 7.80 11.45
CA SER A 15 12.91 7.95 12.81
C SER A 15 13.18 9.33 13.42
N LYS A 16 14.24 10.00 12.94
CA LYS A 16 14.64 11.38 13.32
C LYS A 16 13.90 12.46 12.52
N SER A 17 13.12 12.09 11.50
CA SER A 17 12.40 13.03 10.66
C SER A 17 11.19 13.62 11.39
N LYS A 18 10.93 14.91 11.22
CA LYS A 18 9.69 15.57 11.66
C LYS A 18 8.43 15.02 10.98
N TYR A 19 8.62 14.26 9.90
CA TYR A 19 7.54 13.59 9.15
C TYR A 19 7.44 12.10 9.46
N ARG A 20 8.09 11.59 10.50
CA ARG A 20 8.11 10.16 10.87
C ARG A 20 6.73 9.53 10.82
N ASP A 21 5.72 10.15 11.39
CA ASP A 21 4.36 9.61 11.52
C ASP A 21 3.59 9.58 10.18
N LYS A 22 4.14 10.20 9.13
CA LYS A 22 3.59 10.17 7.76
C LYS A 22 4.18 9.05 6.90
N HIS A 23 5.18 8.31 7.40
CA HIS A 23 5.78 7.23 6.62
C HIS A 23 4.95 5.94 6.70
N LEU A 24 4.81 5.32 5.55
CA LEU A 24 4.29 3.97 5.37
C LEU A 24 5.49 3.07 5.03
N ILE A 25 5.77 2.09 5.88
CA ILE A 25 6.97 1.25 5.75
C ILE A 25 6.66 0.00 4.93
N GLY A 26 7.24 -0.09 3.74
CA GLY A 26 7.18 -1.31 2.93
C GLY A 26 8.11 -2.40 3.48
N THR A 27 7.58 -3.56 3.83
CA THR A 27 8.41 -4.68 4.31
C THR A 27 9.22 -5.30 3.18
N GLY A 28 8.57 -5.67 2.07
CA GLY A 28 9.21 -6.25 0.89
C GLY A 28 10.06 -7.48 1.22
N LEU A 29 9.55 -8.39 2.06
CA LEU A 29 10.20 -9.61 2.52
C LEU A 29 9.27 -10.80 2.26
N ASN A 30 9.85 -11.95 1.90
CA ASN A 30 9.10 -13.18 1.62
C ASN A 30 9.00 -14.10 2.84
N SER A 31 9.90 -13.99 3.79
CA SER A 31 9.89 -14.79 5.02
C SER A 31 8.99 -14.15 6.06
N LEU A 32 8.05 -14.92 6.62
CA LEU A 32 7.19 -14.49 7.71
C LEU A 32 8.02 -14.03 8.92
N GLY A 33 9.01 -14.83 9.33
CA GLY A 33 9.88 -14.52 10.46
C GLY A 33 10.68 -13.23 10.26
N GLU A 34 11.26 -13.01 9.06
CA GLU A 34 11.98 -11.77 8.76
C GLU A 34 11.03 -10.56 8.70
N THR A 35 9.82 -10.74 8.16
CA THR A 35 8.79 -9.68 8.15
C THR A 35 8.46 -9.26 9.57
N ILE A 36 8.15 -10.20 10.47
CA ILE A 36 7.85 -9.94 11.87
C ILE A 36 9.05 -9.27 12.57
N ASN A 37 10.26 -9.78 12.39
CA ASN A 37 11.45 -9.20 13.00
C ASN A 37 11.72 -7.77 12.54
N PHE A 38 11.61 -7.51 11.24
CA PHE A 38 11.77 -6.17 10.67
C PHE A 38 10.70 -5.20 11.20
N MET A 39 9.45 -5.65 11.29
CA MET A 39 8.36 -4.84 11.84
C MET A 39 8.59 -4.56 13.33
N LYS A 40 9.07 -5.53 14.12
CA LYS A 40 9.42 -5.30 15.55
C LYS A 40 10.50 -4.23 15.69
N ILE A 41 11.54 -4.26 14.86
CA ILE A 41 12.58 -3.21 14.83
C ILE A 41 11.95 -1.86 14.48
N ALA A 42 11.12 -1.79 13.43
CA ALA A 42 10.44 -0.56 13.06
C ALA A 42 9.53 -0.03 14.18
N ARG A 43 8.81 -0.93 14.87
CA ARG A 43 7.98 -0.59 16.04
C ARG A 43 8.79 -0.03 17.22
N SER A 44 9.96 -0.58 17.49
CA SER A 44 10.83 -0.09 18.60
C SER A 44 11.30 1.36 18.41
N ILE A 45 11.23 1.88 17.18
CA ILE A 45 11.54 3.27 16.83
C ILE A 45 10.31 4.05 16.34
N ASN A 46 9.12 3.61 16.77
CA ASN A 46 7.82 4.29 16.64
C ASN A 46 7.21 4.36 15.23
N PHE A 47 7.55 3.46 14.32
CA PHE A 47 6.76 3.29 13.09
C PHE A 47 5.60 2.32 13.34
N LYS A 48 4.39 2.69 12.92
CA LYS A 48 3.17 1.88 13.12
C LYS A 48 2.54 1.39 11.83
N LYS A 49 2.80 2.07 10.70
CA LYS A 49 2.12 1.86 9.43
C LYS A 49 2.99 1.05 8.47
N PHE A 50 2.44 -0.06 7.97
CA PHE A 50 3.17 -0.99 7.13
C PHE A 50 2.42 -1.27 5.83
N LEU A 51 3.16 -1.34 4.71
CA LEU A 51 2.69 -1.86 3.44
C LEU A 51 3.25 -3.28 3.27
N ILE A 52 2.37 -4.28 3.25
CA ILE A 52 2.77 -5.68 3.25
C ILE A 52 2.14 -6.41 2.07
N MET A 53 2.98 -7.05 1.28
CA MET A 53 2.59 -7.95 0.20
C MET A 53 2.62 -9.40 0.70
N PRO A 54 1.70 -10.29 0.27
CA PRO A 54 1.83 -11.72 0.53
C PRO A 54 3.18 -12.25 0.04
N PRO A 55 3.71 -13.33 0.64
CA PRO A 55 4.96 -13.93 0.18
C PRO A 55 4.86 -14.33 -1.28
N ALA A 56 5.93 -14.15 -2.05
CA ALA A 56 6.08 -14.66 -3.39
C ALA A 56 6.70 -16.08 -3.38
N TYR A 57 6.82 -16.70 -4.54
CA TYR A 57 7.45 -17.98 -4.83
C TYR A 57 6.50 -19.19 -4.80
N TYR A 58 5.71 -19.38 -3.74
CA TYR A 58 4.71 -20.46 -3.69
C TYR A 58 3.34 -19.95 -4.15
N LYS A 59 2.49 -20.86 -4.60
CA LYS A 59 1.08 -20.55 -4.85
C LYS A 59 0.32 -20.62 -3.53
N TYR A 60 -0.40 -19.55 -3.23
CA TYR A 60 -1.23 -19.42 -2.03
C TYR A 60 -2.69 -19.24 -2.43
N GLY A 61 -3.61 -19.76 -1.61
CA GLY A 61 -5.02 -19.39 -1.60
C GLY A 61 -5.31 -18.36 -0.51
N ASP A 62 -6.56 -17.97 -0.40
CA ASP A 62 -7.02 -16.99 0.58
C ASP A 62 -6.73 -17.42 2.02
N ILE A 63 -6.89 -18.71 2.31
CA ILE A 63 -6.68 -19.29 3.65
C ILE A 63 -5.24 -19.06 4.13
N GLU A 64 -4.26 -19.39 3.29
CA GLU A 64 -2.84 -19.23 3.65
C GLU A 64 -2.46 -17.75 3.76
N VAL A 65 -3.04 -16.89 2.95
CA VAL A 65 -2.82 -15.45 3.00
C VAL A 65 -3.43 -14.86 4.27
N ILE A 66 -4.65 -15.24 4.65
CA ILE A 66 -5.28 -14.84 5.91
C ILE A 66 -4.44 -15.30 7.10
N GLU A 67 -3.93 -16.55 7.10
CA GLU A 67 -3.05 -17.05 8.15
C GLU A 67 -1.75 -16.25 8.24
N PHE A 68 -1.13 -15.89 7.09
CA PHE A 68 0.08 -15.06 7.05
C PHE A 68 -0.12 -13.71 7.76
N TYR A 69 -1.20 -13.00 7.46
CA TYR A 69 -1.49 -11.71 8.12
C TYR A 69 -1.89 -11.91 9.58
N THR A 70 -2.62 -12.98 9.90
CA THR A 70 -2.97 -13.34 11.28
C THR A 70 -1.71 -13.47 12.15
N ARG A 71 -0.71 -14.24 11.70
CA ARG A 71 0.56 -14.43 12.44
C ARG A 71 1.33 -13.13 12.64
N ILE A 72 1.32 -12.24 11.65
CA ILE A 72 1.95 -10.92 11.76
C ILE A 72 1.25 -10.10 12.84
N ILE A 73 -0.09 -10.00 12.79
CA ILE A 73 -0.88 -9.17 13.70
C ILE A 73 -0.80 -9.71 15.14
N GLU A 74 -0.90 -11.02 15.35
CA GLU A 74 -0.73 -11.64 16.66
C GLU A 74 0.66 -11.35 17.27
N SER A 75 1.69 -11.24 16.42
CA SER A 75 3.05 -10.91 16.86
C SER A 75 3.27 -9.42 17.14
N ILE A 76 2.43 -8.54 16.54
CA ILE A 76 2.56 -7.08 16.62
C ILE A 76 1.14 -6.46 16.58
N PRO A 77 0.38 -6.55 17.69
CA PRO A 77 -1.05 -6.19 17.69
C PRO A 77 -1.32 -4.69 17.55
N ASP A 78 -0.33 -3.84 17.76
CA ASP A 78 -0.45 -2.38 17.67
C ASP A 78 0.06 -1.80 16.34
N CYS A 79 0.04 -2.59 15.25
CA CYS A 79 0.38 -2.14 13.90
C CYS A 79 -0.87 -1.76 13.09
N GLU A 80 -0.66 -0.90 12.07
CA GLU A 80 -1.62 -0.61 11.00
C GLU A 80 -1.06 -1.14 9.69
N ILE A 81 -1.82 -1.97 8.98
CA ILE A 81 -1.39 -2.63 7.74
C ILE A 81 -2.23 -2.16 6.57
N ILE A 82 -1.56 -1.72 5.51
CA ILE A 82 -2.11 -1.61 4.16
C ILE A 82 -1.70 -2.87 3.40
N LEU A 83 -2.68 -3.66 2.99
CA LEU A 83 -2.47 -4.83 2.14
C LEU A 83 -1.89 -4.41 0.80
N TYR A 84 -0.96 -5.17 0.24
CA TYR A 84 -0.44 -4.86 -1.10
C TYR A 84 -0.87 -5.93 -2.11
N ASN A 85 -1.87 -5.59 -2.91
CA ASN A 85 -2.39 -6.41 -3.98
C ASN A 85 -1.61 -6.17 -5.27
N PHE A 86 -0.69 -7.06 -5.61
CA PHE A 86 0.05 -7.01 -6.87
C PHE A 86 0.43 -8.41 -7.35
N GLU A 87 -0.50 -9.06 -8.05
CA GLU A 87 -0.39 -10.42 -8.56
C GLU A 87 0.91 -10.66 -9.37
N LYS A 88 1.29 -9.70 -10.21
CA LYS A 88 2.53 -9.80 -11.03
C LYS A 88 3.81 -9.98 -10.22
N LEU A 89 3.85 -9.53 -8.97
CA LEU A 89 5.02 -9.62 -8.11
C LEU A 89 4.98 -10.81 -7.17
N CYS A 90 3.84 -11.17 -6.61
CA CYS A 90 3.73 -12.22 -5.60
C CYS A 90 3.01 -13.48 -6.07
N GLY A 91 2.42 -13.49 -7.27
CA GLY A 91 1.68 -14.64 -7.78
C GLY A 91 0.32 -14.87 -7.13
N TYR A 92 -0.11 -13.96 -6.24
CA TYR A 92 -1.41 -14.00 -5.59
C TYR A 92 -2.16 -12.68 -5.81
N LYS A 93 -3.46 -12.79 -6.05
CA LYS A 93 -4.39 -11.67 -6.20
C LYS A 93 -5.47 -11.76 -5.13
N PHE A 94 -5.57 -10.76 -4.27
CA PHE A 94 -6.63 -10.73 -3.26
C PHE A 94 -8.01 -10.82 -3.88
N SER A 95 -8.84 -11.75 -3.38
CA SER A 95 -10.27 -11.71 -3.58
C SER A 95 -10.91 -10.62 -2.70
N ILE A 96 -12.14 -10.21 -3.03
CA ILE A 96 -12.92 -9.30 -2.18
C ILE A 96 -13.17 -9.97 -0.83
N GLU A 97 -13.56 -11.24 -0.86
CA GLU A 97 -13.87 -12.07 0.30
C GLU A 97 -12.69 -12.18 1.27
N CYS A 98 -11.47 -12.37 0.75
CA CYS A 98 -10.26 -12.41 1.57
C CYS A 98 -10.02 -11.07 2.30
N VAL A 99 -10.20 -9.94 1.60
CA VAL A 99 -10.04 -8.62 2.23
C VAL A 99 -11.11 -8.37 3.29
N GLU A 100 -12.37 -8.70 2.99
CA GLU A 100 -13.49 -8.56 3.93
C GLU A 100 -13.30 -9.40 5.18
N GLU A 101 -12.82 -10.64 5.04
CA GLU A 101 -12.53 -11.53 6.17
C GLU A 101 -11.39 -10.99 7.04
N LEU A 102 -10.30 -10.50 6.42
CA LEU A 102 -9.19 -9.86 7.15
C LEU A 102 -9.64 -8.62 7.92
N VAL A 103 -10.44 -7.75 7.30
CA VAL A 103 -10.98 -6.54 7.97
C VAL A 103 -11.94 -6.92 9.09
N LYS A 104 -12.80 -7.92 8.90
CA LYS A 104 -13.71 -8.42 9.94
C LYS A 104 -12.94 -8.96 11.13
N LYS A 105 -11.85 -9.69 10.89
CA LYS A 105 -11.03 -10.31 11.94
C LYS A 105 -10.14 -9.30 12.68
N PHE A 106 -9.63 -8.28 11.95
CA PHE A 106 -8.66 -7.32 12.44
C PHE A 106 -9.02 -5.87 12.02
N PRO A 107 -10.17 -5.34 12.49
CA PRO A 107 -10.67 -4.05 11.99
C PRO A 107 -9.78 -2.85 12.32
N ASP A 108 -8.99 -2.92 13.40
CA ASP A 108 -8.09 -1.85 13.82
C ASP A 108 -6.70 -1.96 13.15
N GLN A 109 -6.33 -3.14 12.69
CA GLN A 109 -5.01 -3.39 12.10
C GLN A 109 -5.02 -3.37 10.57
N ILE A 110 -6.05 -3.91 9.93
CA ILE A 110 -6.16 -3.94 8.46
C ILE A 110 -6.92 -2.70 8.00
N VAL A 111 -6.18 -1.62 7.73
CA VAL A 111 -6.74 -0.28 7.52
C VAL A 111 -6.85 0.15 6.05
N GLY A 112 -6.35 -0.66 5.13
CA GLY A 112 -6.43 -0.33 3.71
C GLY A 112 -5.78 -1.34 2.78
N VAL A 113 -5.88 -1.04 1.48
CA VAL A 113 -5.24 -1.82 0.41
C VAL A 113 -4.62 -0.91 -0.64
N LYS A 114 -3.38 -1.21 -1.04
CA LYS A 114 -2.80 -0.73 -2.30
C LYS A 114 -3.16 -1.74 -3.39
N ASP A 115 -3.95 -1.32 -4.37
CA ASP A 115 -4.43 -2.17 -5.46
C ASP A 115 -3.70 -1.88 -6.77
N SER A 116 -2.66 -2.67 -7.06
CA SER A 116 -1.92 -2.65 -8.32
C SER A 116 -2.37 -3.74 -9.29
N SER A 117 -3.26 -4.63 -8.87
CA SER A 117 -3.95 -5.62 -9.73
C SER A 117 -5.27 -5.09 -10.29
N TYR A 118 -5.75 -3.95 -9.76
CA TYR A 118 -6.94 -3.22 -10.21
C TYR A 118 -8.27 -3.98 -10.17
N ASN A 119 -8.37 -5.04 -9.37
CA ASN A 119 -9.60 -5.81 -9.21
C ASN A 119 -10.42 -5.41 -7.97
N LEU A 120 -9.86 -4.60 -7.07
CA LEU A 120 -10.51 -4.22 -5.81
C LEU A 120 -11.05 -2.79 -5.83
N PHE A 121 -10.31 -1.82 -6.37
CA PHE A 121 -10.60 -0.39 -6.18
C PHE A 121 -11.96 0.07 -6.75
N GLU A 122 -12.53 -0.64 -7.73
CA GLU A 122 -13.85 -0.33 -8.27
C GLU A 122 -14.99 -1.02 -7.48
N ASN A 123 -14.74 -2.20 -6.91
CA ASN A 123 -15.77 -3.08 -6.39
C ASN A 123 -15.79 -3.21 -4.86
N LEU A 124 -14.63 -3.11 -4.21
CA LEU A 124 -14.53 -3.23 -2.75
C LEU A 124 -15.14 -2.00 -2.07
N LYS A 125 -16.09 -2.22 -1.14
CA LYS A 125 -16.78 -1.17 -0.40
C LYS A 125 -16.76 -1.50 1.09
N LEU A 126 -15.81 -0.93 1.81
CA LEU A 126 -15.65 -1.11 3.26
C LEU A 126 -15.64 0.23 3.97
N LYS A 127 -16.28 0.31 5.13
CA LYS A 127 -16.25 1.51 5.98
C LYS A 127 -14.89 1.62 6.68
N ASN A 128 -14.40 2.84 6.84
CA ASN A 128 -13.13 3.14 7.52
C ASN A 128 -11.92 2.39 6.94
N PHE A 129 -11.94 2.13 5.63
CA PHE A 129 -10.90 1.38 4.93
C PHE A 129 -10.40 2.18 3.73
N SER A 130 -9.08 2.37 3.66
CA SER A 130 -8.44 3.18 2.63
C SER A 130 -8.06 2.35 1.41
N ILE A 131 -8.49 2.76 0.22
CA ILE A 131 -8.13 2.09 -1.03
C ILE A 131 -7.21 3.02 -1.85
N PHE A 132 -6.10 2.46 -2.34
CA PHE A 132 -5.09 3.18 -3.11
C PHE A 132 -4.77 2.43 -4.41
N PRO A 133 -5.35 2.80 -5.56
CA PRO A 133 -4.88 2.30 -6.85
C PRO A 133 -3.38 2.53 -7.06
N GLY A 134 -2.72 1.61 -7.78
CA GLY A 134 -1.27 1.60 -7.95
C GLY A 134 -0.73 2.45 -9.10
N SER A 135 -1.53 3.35 -9.68
CA SER A 135 -1.13 4.15 -10.86
C SER A 135 -1.79 5.51 -10.89
N GLU A 136 -1.07 6.51 -11.39
CA GLU A 136 -1.56 7.85 -11.68
C GLU A 136 -2.73 7.85 -12.67
N LEU A 137 -2.76 6.92 -13.62
CA LEU A 137 -3.87 6.76 -14.58
C LEU A 137 -5.21 6.47 -13.88
N LYS A 138 -5.16 6.00 -12.63
CA LYS A 138 -6.34 5.65 -11.83
C LYS A 138 -6.67 6.68 -10.75
N LEU A 139 -5.88 7.78 -10.62
CA LEU A 139 -6.06 8.74 -9.52
C LEU A 139 -7.45 9.37 -9.56
N LEU A 140 -7.79 10.06 -10.65
CA LEU A 140 -9.07 10.79 -10.72
C LEU A 140 -10.26 9.84 -10.60
N LYS A 141 -10.29 8.75 -11.39
CA LYS A 141 -11.34 7.73 -11.29
C LYS A 141 -11.43 7.11 -9.90
N GLY A 142 -10.29 6.85 -9.26
CA GLY A 142 -10.26 6.31 -7.90
C GLY A 142 -10.90 7.27 -6.90
N LEU A 143 -10.60 8.57 -6.98
CA LEU A 143 -11.20 9.60 -6.12
C LEU A 143 -12.72 9.67 -6.32
N GLU A 144 -13.21 9.64 -7.57
CA GLU A 144 -14.65 9.59 -7.91
C GLU A 144 -15.35 8.37 -7.30
N LEU A 145 -14.64 7.25 -7.14
CA LEU A 145 -15.13 6.02 -6.52
C LEU A 145 -14.95 5.97 -5.00
N GLY A 146 -14.38 7.03 -4.40
CA GLY A 146 -14.17 7.14 -2.95
C GLY A 146 -12.84 6.56 -2.46
N CYS A 147 -11.87 6.29 -3.35
CA CYS A 147 -10.52 5.92 -2.94
C CYS A 147 -9.80 7.06 -2.23
N SER A 148 -8.89 6.73 -1.32
CA SER A 148 -8.15 7.70 -0.49
C SER A 148 -7.00 8.42 -1.23
N GLY A 149 -6.66 7.99 -2.44
CA GLY A 149 -5.56 8.49 -3.24
C GLY A 149 -4.88 7.36 -4.01
N ILE A 150 -3.59 7.50 -4.29
CA ILE A 150 -2.79 6.44 -4.96
C ILE A 150 -1.48 6.17 -4.20
N ILE A 151 -0.94 4.96 -4.37
CA ILE A 151 0.42 4.60 -3.96
C ILE A 151 1.14 4.04 -5.18
N THR A 152 2.06 4.81 -5.76
CA THR A 152 2.75 4.45 -7.00
C THR A 152 4.23 4.80 -6.95
N ALA A 153 5.07 4.02 -7.63
CA ALA A 153 6.51 4.25 -7.70
C ALA A 153 6.85 5.56 -8.45
N THR A 154 6.09 5.90 -9.47
CA THR A 154 6.31 7.10 -10.30
C THR A 154 5.98 8.40 -9.59
N CYS A 155 5.27 8.38 -8.44
CA CYS A 155 5.11 9.55 -7.58
C CYS A 155 6.43 10.11 -7.03
N ASN A 156 7.56 9.38 -7.12
CA ASN A 156 8.87 9.95 -6.86
C ASN A 156 9.19 11.15 -7.77
N VAL A 157 8.57 11.22 -8.95
CA VAL A 157 8.75 12.34 -9.91
C VAL A 157 7.44 13.08 -10.22
N THR A 158 6.28 12.45 -10.00
CA THR A 158 4.96 13.01 -10.34
C THR A 158 4.21 13.57 -9.12
N ALA A 159 4.79 13.55 -7.91
CA ALA A 159 4.10 13.88 -6.67
C ALA A 159 3.37 15.23 -6.71
N ALA A 160 4.02 16.28 -7.20
CA ALA A 160 3.42 17.63 -7.24
C ALA A 160 2.19 17.69 -8.16
N ILE A 161 2.26 17.02 -9.35
CA ILE A 161 1.14 16.98 -10.30
C ILE A 161 0.00 16.11 -9.74
N SER A 162 0.34 14.95 -9.16
CA SER A 162 -0.64 14.07 -8.52
C SER A 162 -1.35 14.76 -7.37
N ARG A 163 -0.60 15.50 -6.55
CA ARG A 163 -1.16 16.29 -5.44
C ARG A 163 -2.11 17.37 -5.95
N LYS A 164 -1.78 18.05 -7.04
CA LYS A 164 -2.66 19.04 -7.64
C LYS A 164 -3.98 18.43 -8.15
N VAL A 165 -3.94 17.26 -8.79
CA VAL A 165 -5.17 16.53 -9.20
C VAL A 165 -6.05 16.23 -7.99
N TYR A 166 -5.45 15.75 -6.90
CA TYR A 166 -6.12 15.46 -5.64
C TYR A 166 -6.77 16.71 -5.03
N ASP A 167 -6.02 17.81 -4.92
CA ASP A 167 -6.51 19.05 -4.33
C ASP A 167 -7.60 19.71 -5.17
N ASP A 168 -7.47 19.68 -6.50
CA ASP A 168 -8.49 20.20 -7.43
C ASP A 168 -9.79 19.38 -7.31
N PHE A 169 -9.71 18.05 -7.12
CA PHE A 169 -10.88 17.20 -6.91
C PHE A 169 -11.64 17.58 -5.64
N TYR A 170 -10.96 17.65 -4.50
CA TYR A 170 -11.61 17.97 -3.21
C TYR A 170 -12.01 19.44 -3.07
N SER A 171 -11.44 20.33 -3.88
CA SER A 171 -11.84 21.74 -3.94
C SER A 171 -12.91 22.02 -4.99
N GLU A 172 -13.46 20.99 -5.64
CA GLU A 172 -14.45 21.07 -6.71
C GLU A 172 -13.99 21.95 -7.90
N LYS A 173 -12.68 22.06 -8.09
CA LYS A 173 -12.10 22.82 -9.18
C LYS A 173 -12.03 21.99 -10.47
N LYS A 174 -12.07 22.69 -11.61
CA LYS A 174 -11.84 22.04 -12.91
C LYS A 174 -10.46 21.37 -12.91
N GLN A 175 -10.43 20.09 -13.28
CA GLN A 175 -9.18 19.34 -13.45
C GLN A 175 -8.32 19.94 -14.58
N SER A 176 -7.22 20.58 -14.21
CA SER A 176 -6.36 21.30 -15.16
C SER A 176 -5.11 20.50 -15.58
N VAL A 177 -4.71 19.51 -14.77
CA VAL A 177 -3.43 18.80 -14.96
C VAL A 177 -3.56 17.26 -15.01
N ASN A 178 -4.77 16.71 -14.90
CA ASN A 178 -4.95 15.26 -14.91
C ASN A 178 -4.46 14.62 -16.24
N GLN A 179 -4.75 15.23 -17.38
CA GLN A 179 -4.27 14.72 -18.68
C GLN A 179 -2.75 14.72 -18.72
N LYS A 180 -2.09 15.80 -18.30
CA LYS A 180 -0.63 15.87 -18.20
C LYS A 180 -0.05 14.78 -17.29
N LEU A 181 -0.70 14.50 -16.16
CA LEU A 181 -0.29 13.43 -15.25
C LEU A 181 -0.35 12.06 -15.95
N CYS A 182 -1.44 11.80 -16.66
CA CYS A 182 -1.61 10.55 -17.41
C CYS A 182 -0.57 10.42 -18.54
N ASP A 183 -0.28 11.50 -19.26
CA ASP A 183 0.72 11.51 -20.34
C ASP A 183 2.12 11.19 -19.79
N VAL A 184 2.51 11.82 -18.67
CA VAL A 184 3.79 11.54 -18.00
C VAL A 184 3.84 10.08 -17.55
N ARG A 185 2.78 9.57 -16.91
CA ARG A 185 2.73 8.16 -16.49
C ARG A 185 2.89 7.21 -17.68
N SER A 186 2.23 7.48 -18.79
CA SER A 186 2.28 6.64 -20.00
C SER A 186 3.69 6.54 -20.61
N VAL A 187 4.56 7.52 -20.36
CA VAL A 187 5.97 7.43 -20.76
C VAL A 187 6.69 6.34 -19.97
N PHE A 188 6.47 6.28 -18.65
CA PHE A 188 7.08 5.24 -17.80
C PHE A 188 6.61 3.83 -18.17
N ASP A 189 5.33 3.68 -18.54
CA ASP A 189 4.76 2.37 -18.90
C ASP A 189 5.39 1.76 -20.16
N LYS A 190 6.08 2.56 -20.99
CA LYS A 190 6.82 2.06 -22.17
C LYS A 190 8.13 1.34 -21.82
N TYR A 191 8.63 1.50 -20.60
CA TYR A 191 9.93 0.97 -20.14
C TYR A 191 9.77 -0.10 -19.03
N ASN A 192 8.56 -0.61 -18.83
CA ASN A 192 8.26 -1.67 -17.85
C ASN A 192 8.26 -3.07 -18.51
#